data_6cef08c65ea4827fdfa1ee4d1f160bfd
#
_entry.id   6cef08c65ea4827fdfa1ee4d1f160bfd
#
_cell.length_a   1.000
_cell.length_b   1.000
_cell.length_c   1.000
_cell.angle_alpha   90.00
_cell.angle_beta   90.00
_cell.angle_gamma   90.00
#
_symmetry.space_group_name_H-M   'P 1'
#
loop_
_entity.id
_entity.type
_entity.pdbx_description
1 polymer ?
#
loop_
_entity_poly.entity_id
_entity_poly.type
_entity_poly.pdbx_seq_one_letter_code
_entity_poly.pdbx_strand_id
1 'polypeptide(L)'
;HYFFDLNRDWIYLTQPETRGRVPLINKWRPQIMVDGHEMGSQDTFMTGPPREPINTNIDKDLIKWGNVFAQDQASAFDERDWRFYTGEWHEDLYPGYSFYVQFRGSLGILYEQSRMSEDGVRRPEGTIQSYKESVHHQFVSTLANLKTLSINSKSMYKDYWDGRKYNVSKDSKYANQTFVVLHNKNLGRLNTLAEKLKSQDIN
;
A
#
# COMPACT_ATOMS: atom_id res chain seq x y z
N HIS A 1 21.31 -0.18 -15.97
CA HIS A 1 20.14 -0.75 -15.28
C HIS A 1 20.60 -1.87 -14.35
N TYR A 2 20.33 -1.75 -13.05
CA TYR A 2 20.77 -2.74 -12.07
C TYR A 2 19.70 -3.80 -11.78
N PHE A 3 18.57 -3.78 -12.48
CA PHE A 3 17.46 -4.74 -12.36
C PHE A 3 17.02 -4.99 -10.91
N PHE A 4 17.14 -3.99 -10.05
CA PHE A 4 16.72 -4.10 -8.67
C PHE A 4 15.25 -3.69 -8.53
N ASP A 5 14.45 -4.54 -7.90
CA ASP A 5 13.04 -4.26 -7.63
C ASP A 5 12.89 -3.35 -6.41
N LEU A 6 12.73 -2.06 -6.65
CA LEU A 6 12.52 -1.07 -5.58
C LEU A 6 11.23 -1.30 -4.80
N ASN A 7 10.27 -2.02 -5.39
CA ASN A 7 9.02 -2.40 -4.70
C ASN A 7 9.18 -3.64 -3.81
N ARG A 8 10.40 -4.06 -3.49
CA ARG A 8 10.71 -5.07 -2.47
C ARG A 8 11.65 -4.53 -1.40
N ASP A 9 12.00 -3.23 -1.47
CA ASP A 9 13.04 -2.62 -0.62
C ASP A 9 12.50 -1.65 0.44
N TRP A 10 11.22 -1.72 0.78
CA TRP A 10 10.59 -0.82 1.74
C TRP A 10 11.06 -0.98 3.19
N ILE A 11 11.46 -2.20 3.56
CA ILE A 11 12.00 -2.51 4.90
C ILE A 11 13.51 -2.41 4.92
N TYR A 12 14.17 -3.03 3.92
CA TYR A 12 15.62 -3.19 3.94
C TYR A 12 16.38 -1.91 3.59
N LEU A 13 15.78 -1.01 2.81
CA LEU A 13 16.35 0.28 2.42
C LEU A 13 17.79 0.14 1.88
N THR A 14 17.99 -0.82 1.00
CA THR A 14 19.31 -1.11 0.43
C THR A 14 19.67 -0.13 -0.66
N GLN A 15 18.67 0.42 -1.37
CA GLN A 15 18.86 1.32 -2.49
C GLN A 15 18.75 2.79 -2.07
N PRO A 16 19.47 3.72 -2.72
CA PRO A 16 19.42 5.14 -2.39
C PRO A 16 18.01 5.73 -2.58
N GLU A 17 17.24 5.26 -3.57
CA GLU A 17 15.87 5.70 -3.84
C GLU A 17 14.95 5.41 -2.67
N THR A 18 15.00 4.20 -2.13
CA THR A 18 14.17 3.81 -0.98
C THR A 18 14.63 4.50 0.31
N ARG A 19 15.93 4.70 0.48
CA ARG A 19 16.48 5.51 1.59
C ARG A 19 16.05 6.98 1.53
N GLY A 20 15.78 7.52 0.35
CA GLY A 20 15.22 8.87 0.21
C GLY A 20 13.71 8.92 0.47
N ARG A 21 12.96 7.95 -0.07
CA ARG A 21 11.50 7.93 -0.05
C ARG A 21 10.91 7.58 1.32
N VAL A 22 11.35 6.49 1.94
CA VAL A 22 10.74 5.96 3.17
C VAL A 22 10.82 6.94 4.35
N PRO A 23 11.96 7.62 4.63
CA PRO A 23 11.99 8.63 5.68
C PRO A 23 11.03 9.79 5.48
N LEU A 24 10.76 10.19 4.23
CA LEU A 24 9.76 11.23 3.94
C LEU A 24 8.35 10.76 4.31
N ILE A 25 7.99 9.54 3.94
CA ILE A 25 6.70 8.94 4.31
C ILE A 25 6.57 8.85 5.83
N ASN A 26 7.62 8.38 6.51
CA ASN A 26 7.64 8.30 7.97
C ASN A 26 7.52 9.67 8.64
N LYS A 27 8.11 10.71 8.05
CA LYS A 27 8.01 12.09 8.54
C LYS A 27 6.60 12.66 8.36
N TRP A 28 6.00 12.49 7.18
CA TRP A 28 4.68 13.04 6.88
C TRP A 28 3.53 12.24 7.51
N ARG A 29 3.72 10.93 7.68
CA ARG A 29 2.72 10.01 8.27
C ARG A 29 1.34 10.20 7.64
N PRO A 30 1.19 10.03 6.32
CA PRO A 30 -0.06 10.24 5.64
C PRO A 30 -1.13 9.28 6.19
N GLN A 31 -2.40 9.68 6.18
CA GLN A 31 -3.50 8.78 6.52
C GLN A 31 -3.78 7.79 5.40
N ILE A 32 -3.52 8.19 4.16
CA ILE A 32 -3.69 7.38 2.95
C ILE A 32 -2.47 7.53 2.08
N MET A 33 -2.04 6.43 1.47
CA MET A 33 -1.05 6.41 0.40
C MET A 33 -1.57 5.55 -0.76
N VAL A 34 -1.54 6.11 -1.95
CA VAL A 34 -1.83 5.38 -3.19
C VAL A 34 -0.52 4.99 -3.87
N ASP A 35 -0.43 3.74 -4.29
CA ASP A 35 0.64 3.21 -5.14
C ASP A 35 0.07 2.82 -6.50
N GLY A 36 0.46 3.53 -7.54
CA GLY A 36 -0.02 3.32 -8.91
C GLY A 36 0.92 2.42 -9.71
N HIS A 37 0.42 1.27 -10.09
CA HIS A 37 1.14 0.23 -10.82
C HIS A 37 0.49 -0.12 -12.15
N GLU A 38 1.20 -0.96 -12.90
CA GLU A 38 0.74 -1.60 -14.12
C GLU A 38 0.97 -3.10 -14.05
N MET A 39 -0.03 -3.87 -14.45
CA MET A 39 0.01 -5.33 -14.57
C MET A 39 0.10 -5.77 -16.04
N GLY A 40 -0.32 -6.98 -16.38
CA GLY A 40 -0.29 -7.49 -17.75
C GLY A 40 -1.16 -6.67 -18.70
N SER A 41 -0.72 -6.55 -19.97
CA SER A 41 -1.43 -5.74 -20.98
C SER A 41 -2.84 -6.27 -21.32
N GLN A 42 -3.10 -7.55 -21.07
CA GLN A 42 -4.40 -8.17 -21.31
C GLN A 42 -5.35 -8.09 -20.10
N ASP A 43 -4.84 -7.64 -18.96
CA ASP A 43 -5.65 -7.41 -17.77
C ASP A 43 -6.44 -6.11 -17.87
N THR A 44 -7.40 -5.90 -16.97
CA THR A 44 -8.20 -4.68 -16.95
C THR A 44 -7.67 -3.68 -15.93
N PHE A 45 -8.35 -3.55 -14.84
CA PHE A 45 -7.97 -2.74 -13.68
C PHE A 45 -8.23 -3.54 -12.41
N MET A 46 -7.32 -3.45 -11.46
CA MET A 46 -7.49 -4.06 -10.16
C MET A 46 -7.48 -3.00 -9.08
N THR A 47 -8.39 -3.12 -8.14
CA THR A 47 -8.43 -2.36 -6.91
C THR A 47 -8.60 -3.29 -5.70
N GLY A 48 -8.44 -2.76 -4.48
CA GLY A 48 -8.77 -3.53 -3.27
C GLY A 48 -10.23 -3.97 -3.21
N PRO A 49 -10.62 -4.72 -2.20
CA PRO A 49 -9.77 -5.14 -1.07
C PRO A 49 -8.80 -6.26 -1.46
N PRO A 50 -7.73 -6.47 -0.67
CA PRO A 50 -6.86 -7.63 -0.86
C PRO A 50 -7.59 -8.93 -0.47
N ARG A 51 -7.10 -10.04 -0.99
CA ARG A 51 -7.53 -11.38 -0.56
C ARG A 51 -6.79 -11.80 0.72
N GLU A 52 -7.32 -12.82 1.40
CA GLU A 52 -6.60 -13.49 2.46
C GLU A 52 -5.36 -14.27 1.91
N PRO A 53 -4.28 -14.40 2.70
CA PRO A 53 -4.17 -13.98 4.10
C PRO A 53 -3.74 -12.52 4.26
N ILE A 54 -4.33 -11.84 5.24
CA ILE A 54 -3.94 -10.49 5.67
C ILE A 54 -3.05 -10.58 6.92
N ASN A 55 -2.02 -9.73 6.99
CA ASN A 55 -1.11 -9.74 8.14
C ASN A 55 -1.81 -9.28 9.41
N THR A 56 -1.74 -10.10 10.46
CA THR A 56 -2.41 -9.87 11.75
C THR A 56 -1.90 -8.64 12.52
N ASN A 57 -0.83 -7.99 12.06
CA ASN A 57 -0.33 -6.75 12.62
C ASN A 57 -0.92 -5.50 11.94
N ILE A 58 -1.68 -5.67 10.86
CA ILE A 58 -2.45 -4.58 10.26
C ILE A 58 -3.67 -4.30 11.14
N ASP A 59 -3.91 -3.02 11.41
CA ASP A 59 -5.04 -2.60 12.22
C ASP A 59 -6.36 -2.94 11.50
N LYS A 60 -7.33 -3.48 12.25
CA LYS A 60 -8.66 -3.81 11.72
C LYS A 60 -9.40 -2.62 11.12
N ASP A 61 -9.15 -1.41 11.63
CA ASP A 61 -9.76 -0.21 11.08
C ASP A 61 -9.18 0.15 9.70
N LEU A 62 -7.91 -0.19 9.43
CA LEU A 62 -7.35 -0.07 8.08
C LEU A 62 -8.00 -1.05 7.10
N ILE A 63 -8.26 -2.29 7.53
CA ILE A 63 -8.99 -3.27 6.71
C ILE A 63 -10.40 -2.78 6.41
N LYS A 64 -11.11 -2.29 7.41
CA LYS A 64 -12.44 -1.67 7.26
C LYS A 64 -12.43 -0.53 6.23
N TRP A 65 -11.48 0.41 6.37
CA TRP A 65 -11.37 1.53 5.43
C TRP A 65 -10.96 1.08 4.04
N GLY A 66 -10.06 0.11 3.92
CA GLY A 66 -9.72 -0.50 2.64
C GLY A 66 -10.94 -1.00 1.87
N ASN A 67 -11.86 -1.67 2.56
CA ASN A 67 -13.13 -2.13 1.97
C ASN A 67 -14.03 -0.96 1.50
N VAL A 68 -14.14 0.11 2.29
CA VAL A 68 -14.95 1.29 1.91
C VAL A 68 -14.39 1.94 0.65
N PHE A 69 -13.07 2.18 0.60
CA PHE A 69 -12.43 2.77 -0.58
C PHE A 69 -12.54 1.88 -1.82
N ALA A 70 -12.36 0.58 -1.66
CA ALA A 70 -12.49 -0.37 -2.76
C ALA A 70 -13.91 -0.40 -3.34
N GLN A 71 -14.92 -0.37 -2.49
CA GLN A 71 -16.31 -0.34 -2.92
C GLN A 71 -16.68 0.95 -3.67
N ASP A 72 -16.21 2.09 -3.19
CA ASP A 72 -16.46 3.38 -3.87
C ASP A 72 -15.75 3.45 -5.22
N GLN A 73 -14.54 2.87 -5.34
CA GLN A 73 -13.84 2.74 -6.62
C GLN A 73 -14.60 1.82 -7.57
N ALA A 74 -15.04 0.65 -7.10
CA ALA A 74 -15.83 -0.28 -7.88
C ALA A 74 -17.11 0.40 -8.42
N SER A 75 -17.84 1.11 -7.55
CA SER A 75 -19.04 1.85 -7.94
C SER A 75 -18.75 2.91 -9.01
N ALA A 76 -17.61 3.61 -8.92
CA ALA A 76 -17.21 4.61 -9.90
C ALA A 76 -16.88 4.00 -11.27
N PHE A 77 -16.44 2.75 -11.30
CA PHE A 77 -16.19 1.98 -12.54
C PHE A 77 -17.49 1.41 -13.11
N ASP A 78 -18.36 0.88 -12.27
CA ASP A 78 -19.69 0.41 -12.66
C ASP A 78 -20.53 1.51 -13.30
N GLU A 79 -20.50 2.74 -12.80
CA GLU A 79 -21.14 3.92 -13.40
C GLU A 79 -20.68 4.21 -14.84
N ARG A 80 -19.58 3.61 -15.30
CA ARG A 80 -18.95 3.83 -16.61
C ARG A 80 -18.93 2.59 -17.48
N ASP A 81 -19.52 1.49 -17.00
CA ASP A 81 -19.46 0.16 -17.62
C ASP A 81 -18.01 -0.31 -17.86
N TRP A 82 -17.10 0.06 -16.96
CA TRP A 82 -15.69 -0.34 -17.05
C TRP A 82 -15.44 -1.64 -16.33
N ARG A 83 -14.62 -2.49 -16.93
CA ARG A 83 -14.22 -3.76 -16.35
C ARG A 83 -13.16 -3.55 -15.27
N PHE A 84 -13.33 -4.23 -14.17
CA PHE A 84 -12.36 -4.34 -13.09
C PHE A 84 -12.51 -5.67 -12.37
N TYR A 85 -11.55 -6.00 -11.52
CA TYR A 85 -11.69 -7.10 -10.57
C TYR A 85 -11.06 -6.71 -9.23
N THR A 86 -11.50 -7.39 -8.19
CA THR A 86 -11.18 -7.07 -6.80
C THR A 86 -11.18 -8.35 -5.94
N GLY A 87 -10.40 -8.35 -4.87
CA GLY A 87 -10.40 -9.44 -3.90
C GLY A 87 -9.69 -10.73 -4.34
N GLU A 88 -8.99 -10.74 -5.47
CA GLU A 88 -8.47 -11.98 -6.06
C GLU A 88 -6.97 -12.00 -6.27
N TRP A 89 -6.32 -10.85 -6.30
CA TRP A 89 -4.98 -10.74 -6.83
C TRP A 89 -3.90 -10.65 -5.77
N HIS A 90 -3.96 -9.73 -4.83
CA HIS A 90 -2.89 -9.47 -3.87
C HIS A 90 -3.32 -9.70 -2.43
N GLU A 91 -2.34 -10.01 -1.57
CA GLU A 91 -2.51 -10.15 -0.14
C GLU A 91 -1.76 -9.03 0.60
N ASP A 92 -2.33 -8.55 1.70
CA ASP A 92 -1.67 -7.64 2.62
C ASP A 92 -0.88 -8.40 3.70
N LEU A 93 -0.06 -9.35 3.27
CA LEU A 93 0.73 -10.19 4.18
C LEU A 93 2.16 -9.71 4.35
N TYR A 94 2.83 -9.40 3.24
CA TYR A 94 4.25 -9.05 3.22
C TYR A 94 4.48 -7.55 3.34
N PRO A 95 5.24 -7.06 4.37
CA PRO A 95 5.42 -5.63 4.59
C PRO A 95 6.53 -4.98 3.76
N GLY A 96 7.16 -5.70 2.86
CA GLY A 96 8.33 -5.24 2.11
C GLY A 96 8.07 -4.48 0.82
N TYR A 97 6.80 -4.26 0.45
CA TYR A 97 6.38 -3.44 -0.70
C TYR A 97 5.52 -2.25 -0.22
N SER A 98 4.85 -1.55 -1.11
CA SER A 98 4.16 -0.29 -0.81
C SER A 98 3.17 -0.35 0.36
N PHE A 99 2.59 -1.51 0.63
CA PHE A 99 1.75 -1.73 1.81
C PHE A 99 2.51 -1.67 3.15
N TYR A 100 3.83 -1.49 3.12
CA TYR A 100 4.62 -1.07 4.28
C TYR A 100 3.94 0.02 5.11
N VAL A 101 3.26 0.96 4.45
CA VAL A 101 2.59 2.07 5.12
C VAL A 101 1.47 1.63 6.07
N GLN A 102 0.85 0.48 5.84
CA GLN A 102 -0.18 -0.06 6.73
C GLN A 102 0.40 -0.45 8.11
N PHE A 103 1.65 -0.91 8.13
CA PHE A 103 2.38 -1.17 9.38
C PHE A 103 2.82 0.12 10.08
N ARG A 104 2.66 1.27 9.42
CA ARG A 104 2.88 2.60 9.98
C ARG A 104 1.56 3.31 10.32
N GLY A 105 0.42 2.63 10.14
CA GLY A 105 -0.91 3.12 10.46
C GLY A 105 -1.60 3.90 9.35
N SER A 106 -1.05 3.93 8.14
CA SER A 106 -1.66 4.57 6.98
C SER A 106 -2.43 3.54 6.14
N LEU A 107 -3.56 3.92 5.55
CA LEU A 107 -4.22 3.08 4.57
C LEU A 107 -3.39 3.06 3.27
N GLY A 108 -2.92 1.89 2.87
CA GLY A 108 -2.31 1.65 1.57
C GLY A 108 -3.38 1.26 0.54
N ILE A 109 -3.37 1.90 -0.62
CA ILE A 109 -4.27 1.58 -1.74
C ILE A 109 -3.43 1.31 -2.97
N LEU A 110 -3.59 0.14 -3.57
CA LEU A 110 -2.94 -0.25 -4.80
C LEU A 110 -3.87 0.00 -5.98
N TYR A 111 -3.35 0.63 -7.02
CA TYR A 111 -3.94 0.63 -8.35
C TYR A 111 -3.07 -0.23 -9.26
N GLU A 112 -3.69 -1.21 -9.91
CA GLU A 112 -3.05 -1.98 -10.98
C GLU A 112 -3.86 -1.84 -12.24
N GLN A 113 -3.28 -1.25 -13.28
CA GLN A 113 -3.95 -1.10 -14.57
C GLN A 113 -3.27 -1.94 -15.65
N SER A 114 -3.96 -2.17 -16.75
CA SER A 114 -3.35 -2.76 -17.94
C SER A 114 -2.14 -1.94 -18.39
N ARG A 115 -1.01 -2.59 -18.58
CA ARG A 115 0.15 -1.96 -19.21
C ARG A 115 -0.21 -1.57 -20.65
N MET A 116 0.05 -0.31 -21.01
CA MET A 116 -0.23 0.21 -22.33
C MET A 116 1.04 0.41 -23.15
N SER A 117 0.96 0.07 -24.44
CA SER A 117 1.81 0.62 -25.48
C SER A 117 1.21 1.94 -26.00
N GLU A 118 1.94 2.61 -26.87
CA GLU A 118 1.57 3.95 -27.36
C GLU A 118 0.14 4.04 -27.93
N ASP A 119 -0.29 3.02 -28.69
CA ASP A 119 -1.57 3.00 -29.40
C ASP A 119 -2.71 2.27 -28.65
N GLY A 120 -2.42 1.65 -27.54
CA GLY A 120 -3.36 0.81 -26.82
C GLY A 120 -3.14 -0.68 -27.04
N VAL A 121 -4.04 -1.48 -26.49
CA VAL A 121 -3.96 -2.95 -26.51
C VAL A 121 -5.22 -3.54 -27.11
N ARG A 122 -5.06 -4.39 -28.13
CA ARG A 122 -6.14 -5.24 -28.64
C ARG A 122 -6.29 -6.45 -27.74
N ARG A 123 -7.49 -6.64 -27.21
CA ARG A 123 -7.84 -7.76 -26.37
C ARG A 123 -8.28 -8.98 -27.18
N PRO A 124 -8.22 -10.20 -26.63
CA PRO A 124 -8.64 -11.41 -27.33
C PRO A 124 -10.08 -11.38 -27.86
N GLU A 125 -10.99 -10.73 -27.14
CA GLU A 125 -12.39 -10.56 -27.54
C GLU A 125 -12.59 -9.50 -28.63
N GLY A 126 -11.52 -8.86 -29.10
CA GLY A 126 -11.54 -7.89 -30.20
C GLY A 126 -11.69 -6.43 -29.80
N THR A 127 -11.95 -6.12 -28.54
CA THR A 127 -11.97 -4.74 -28.05
C THR A 127 -10.57 -4.14 -28.02
N ILE A 128 -10.47 -2.81 -28.07
CA ILE A 128 -9.21 -2.09 -27.98
C ILE A 128 -9.30 -1.18 -26.74
N GLN A 129 -8.43 -1.41 -25.78
CA GLN A 129 -8.23 -0.48 -24.68
C GLN A 129 -7.18 0.54 -25.08
N SER A 130 -7.56 1.80 -25.12
CA SER A 130 -6.68 2.90 -25.49
C SER A 130 -5.84 3.39 -24.31
N TYR A 131 -4.72 4.05 -24.60
CA TYR A 131 -3.92 4.75 -23.59
C TYR A 131 -4.76 5.78 -22.80
N LYS A 132 -5.61 6.52 -23.49
CA LYS A 132 -6.53 7.49 -22.89
C LYS A 132 -7.45 6.84 -21.84
N GLU A 133 -7.94 5.64 -22.12
CA GLU A 133 -8.80 4.88 -21.22
C GLU A 133 -8.06 4.46 -19.95
N SER A 134 -6.83 3.98 -20.09
CA SER A 134 -5.98 3.63 -18.94
C SER A 134 -5.65 4.84 -18.05
N VAL A 135 -5.37 5.99 -18.65
CA VAL A 135 -5.20 7.24 -17.88
C VAL A 135 -6.50 7.62 -17.16
N HIS A 136 -7.65 7.43 -17.81
CA HIS A 136 -8.97 7.68 -17.21
C HIS A 136 -9.25 6.75 -16.02
N HIS A 137 -8.86 5.48 -16.08
CA HIS A 137 -9.01 4.55 -14.95
C HIS A 137 -8.30 5.07 -13.70
N GLN A 138 -7.04 5.47 -13.84
CA GLN A 138 -6.25 6.05 -12.74
C GLN A 138 -6.88 7.35 -12.21
N PHE A 139 -7.33 8.21 -13.11
CA PHE A 139 -7.93 9.48 -12.75
C PHE A 139 -9.26 9.32 -12.00
N VAL A 140 -10.15 8.46 -12.50
CA VAL A 140 -11.45 8.19 -11.85
C VAL A 140 -11.26 7.53 -10.50
N SER A 141 -10.33 6.56 -10.36
CA SER A 141 -9.99 5.95 -9.08
C SER A 141 -9.49 7.00 -8.07
N THR A 142 -8.65 7.93 -8.52
CA THR A 142 -8.15 9.00 -7.67
C THR A 142 -9.28 9.93 -7.21
N LEU A 143 -10.20 10.31 -8.10
CA LEU A 143 -11.34 11.14 -7.74
C LEU A 143 -12.30 10.42 -6.78
N ALA A 144 -12.56 9.12 -6.99
CA ALA A 144 -13.34 8.31 -6.08
C ALA A 144 -12.71 8.30 -4.68
N ASN A 145 -11.42 8.03 -4.58
CA ASN A 145 -10.70 8.05 -3.30
C ASN A 145 -10.73 9.42 -2.62
N LEU A 146 -10.54 10.51 -3.36
CA LEU A 146 -10.64 11.86 -2.79
C LEU A 146 -12.04 12.17 -2.27
N LYS A 147 -13.09 11.72 -2.98
CA LYS A 147 -14.48 11.85 -2.53
C LYS A 147 -14.72 11.05 -1.26
N THR A 148 -14.32 9.78 -1.24
CA THR A 148 -14.42 8.91 -0.06
C THR A 148 -13.71 9.51 1.16
N LEU A 149 -12.49 10.00 0.96
CA LEU A 149 -11.71 10.68 2.00
C LEU A 149 -12.43 11.92 2.51
N SER A 150 -12.93 12.77 1.62
CA SER A 150 -13.63 14.01 1.99
C SER A 150 -14.85 13.73 2.88
N ILE A 151 -15.65 12.74 2.51
CA ILE A 151 -16.87 12.35 3.25
C ILE A 151 -16.52 11.74 4.61
N ASN A 152 -15.48 10.93 4.68
CA ASN A 152 -15.15 10.13 5.86
C ASN A 152 -13.98 10.70 6.69
N SER A 153 -13.45 11.86 6.34
CA SER A 153 -12.19 12.41 6.88
C SER A 153 -12.15 12.43 8.42
N LYS A 154 -13.21 12.86 9.08
CA LYS A 154 -13.28 12.93 10.55
C LYS A 154 -13.19 11.54 11.19
N SER A 155 -13.94 10.57 10.66
CA SER A 155 -13.97 9.20 11.21
C SER A 155 -12.64 8.50 10.95
N MET A 156 -12.08 8.63 9.74
CA MET A 156 -10.78 8.07 9.41
C MET A 156 -9.66 8.65 10.28
N TYR A 157 -9.66 9.97 10.48
CA TYR A 157 -8.66 10.61 11.33
C TYR A 157 -8.77 10.15 12.78
N LYS A 158 -10.01 9.98 13.27
CA LYS A 158 -10.23 9.44 14.61
C LYS A 158 -9.69 8.02 14.75
N ASP A 159 -10.04 7.12 13.83
CA ASP A 159 -9.57 5.73 13.85
C ASP A 159 -8.04 5.67 13.74
N TYR A 160 -7.44 6.47 12.84
CA TYR A 160 -5.99 6.61 12.72
C TYR A 160 -5.32 7.05 14.03
N TRP A 161 -5.90 8.04 14.71
CA TRP A 161 -5.38 8.54 15.97
C TRP A 161 -5.53 7.51 17.09
N ASP A 162 -6.70 6.89 17.20
CA ASP A 162 -6.99 5.89 18.23
C ASP A 162 -6.10 4.66 18.08
N GLY A 163 -5.87 4.17 16.87
CA GLY A 163 -4.94 3.08 16.60
C GLY A 163 -3.51 3.41 17.05
N ARG A 164 -3.02 4.60 16.72
CA ARG A 164 -1.69 5.06 17.15
C ARG A 164 -1.59 5.19 18.67
N LYS A 165 -2.60 5.76 19.29
CA LYS A 165 -2.67 5.90 20.76
C LYS A 165 -2.69 4.53 21.44
N TYR A 166 -3.49 3.59 20.92
CA TYR A 166 -3.52 2.22 21.41
C TYR A 166 -2.14 1.56 21.33
N ASN A 167 -1.46 1.65 20.19
CA ASN A 167 -0.18 0.97 19.98
C ASN A 167 0.94 1.39 20.96
N VAL A 168 0.85 2.60 21.53
CA VAL A 168 1.80 3.07 22.56
C VAL A 168 1.23 3.01 23.98
N SER A 169 0.03 2.48 24.16
CA SER A 169 -0.62 2.38 25.46
C SER A 169 -0.16 1.12 26.22
N LYS A 170 -0.39 1.10 27.52
CA LYS A 170 -0.20 -0.09 28.36
C LYS A 170 -1.12 -1.28 28.01
N ASP A 171 -2.20 -1.02 27.29
CA ASP A 171 -3.21 -2.00 26.90
C ASP A 171 -2.88 -2.61 25.52
N SER A 172 -1.84 -2.11 24.85
CA SER A 172 -1.37 -2.65 23.57
C SER A 172 -0.93 -4.10 23.72
N LYS A 173 -1.24 -4.94 22.72
CA LYS A 173 -0.72 -6.31 22.65
C LYS A 173 0.81 -6.38 22.63
N TYR A 174 1.50 -5.27 22.42
CA TYR A 174 2.96 -5.15 22.38
C TYR A 174 3.56 -4.54 23.67
N ALA A 175 2.75 -4.03 24.59
CA ALA A 175 3.18 -3.22 25.74
C ALA A 175 4.24 -3.91 26.63
N ASN A 176 4.18 -5.25 26.73
CA ASN A 176 5.09 -6.04 27.55
C ASN A 176 6.06 -6.88 26.71
N GLN A 177 6.24 -6.54 25.43
CA GLN A 177 7.16 -7.26 24.55
C GLN A 177 8.50 -6.53 24.49
N THR A 178 9.57 -7.29 24.70
CA THR A 178 10.96 -6.83 24.52
C THR A 178 11.67 -7.79 23.59
N PHE A 179 12.26 -7.26 22.53
CA PHE A 179 13.06 -8.03 21.60
C PHE A 179 14.53 -7.88 21.96
N VAL A 180 15.21 -8.99 22.24
CA VAL A 180 16.64 -9.00 22.57
C VAL A 180 17.40 -9.64 21.42
N VAL A 181 18.35 -8.90 20.86
CA VAL A 181 19.28 -9.43 19.86
C VAL A 181 20.54 -9.89 20.54
N LEU A 182 20.75 -11.21 20.55
CA LEU A 182 21.93 -11.78 21.16
C LEU A 182 23.19 -11.50 20.34
N HIS A 183 24.24 -11.09 21.01
CA HIS A 183 25.55 -10.87 20.42
C HIS A 183 26.20 -12.20 19.97
N ASN A 184 26.49 -12.32 18.66
CA ASN A 184 27.05 -13.54 18.04
C ASN A 184 28.45 -13.34 17.47
N LYS A 185 29.32 -12.60 18.09
CA LYS A 185 30.70 -12.29 17.64
C LYS A 185 30.77 -11.51 16.30
N ASN A 186 29.67 -11.30 15.58
CA ASN A 186 29.63 -10.53 14.34
C ASN A 186 29.05 -9.13 14.58
N LEU A 187 29.92 -8.25 15.07
CA LEU A 187 29.56 -6.86 15.34
C LEU A 187 29.09 -6.10 14.09
N GLY A 188 29.62 -6.43 12.91
CA GLY A 188 29.21 -5.81 11.67
C GLY A 188 27.73 -6.04 11.35
N ARG A 189 27.24 -7.28 11.52
CA ARG A 189 25.80 -7.58 11.33
C ARG A 189 24.94 -6.89 12.37
N LEU A 190 25.37 -6.85 13.62
CA LEU A 190 24.64 -6.18 14.68
C LEU A 190 24.51 -4.67 14.41
N ASN A 191 25.60 -4.02 14.01
CA ASN A 191 25.60 -2.61 13.64
C ASN A 191 24.68 -2.34 12.45
N THR A 192 24.77 -3.18 11.40
CA THR A 192 23.86 -3.07 10.24
C THR A 192 22.39 -3.21 10.64
N LEU A 193 22.05 -4.14 11.51
CA LEU A 193 20.68 -4.27 12.03
C LEU A 193 20.26 -3.01 12.80
N ALA A 194 21.11 -2.52 13.71
CA ALA A 194 20.82 -1.31 14.48
C ALA A 194 20.60 -0.08 13.57
N GLU A 195 21.43 0.08 12.54
CA GLU A 195 21.25 1.15 11.54
C GLU A 195 19.92 1.02 10.77
N LYS A 196 19.54 -0.21 10.40
CA LYS A 196 18.26 -0.47 9.74
C LYS A 196 17.07 -0.14 10.65
N LEU A 197 17.11 -0.57 11.91
CA LEU A 197 16.06 -0.23 12.88
C LEU A 197 15.93 1.28 13.05
N LYS A 198 17.03 1.99 13.23
CA LYS A 198 17.04 3.46 13.31
C LYS A 198 16.48 4.12 12.05
N SER A 199 16.81 3.61 10.87
CA SER A 199 16.27 4.14 9.60
C SER A 199 14.77 3.95 9.45
N GLN A 200 14.19 3.07 10.27
CA GLN A 200 12.76 2.81 10.38
C GLN A 200 12.10 3.48 11.59
N ASP A 201 12.78 4.46 12.23
CA ASP A 201 12.35 5.13 13.47
C ASP A 201 12.13 4.17 14.67
N ILE A 202 12.85 3.06 14.70
CA ILE A 202 12.86 2.10 15.82
C ILE A 202 14.13 2.37 16.64
N ASN A 203 13.95 2.83 17.88
CA ASN A 203 15.02 3.20 18.81
C ASN A 203 15.17 2.17 19.94
#